data_3b67d02d935f748e0e47acc83a110a77
#
_entry.id   3b67d02d935f748e0e47acc83a110a77
#
_cell.length_a   1.000
_cell.length_b   1.000
_cell.length_c   1.000
_cell.angle_alpha   90.00
_cell.angle_beta   90.00
_cell.angle_gamma   90.00
#
_symmetry.space_group_name_H-M   'P 1'
#
loop_
_entity.id
_entity.type
_entity.pdbx_description
1 polymer ?
#
loop_
_entity_poly.entity_id
_entity_poly.type
_entity_poly.pdbx_seq_one_letter_code
_entity_poly.pdbx_strand_id
1 'polypeptide(L)'
;MKYLTTLVAVFAPAALVFGHHSDAGLDMENAIVLDGTVTGYYWRNPHAYFTMETTEVADGAVEWELQMGSTITMQRRGWARDTLVAGDRVTVELHPAINGRPYGIAESVEKEDRAIGATGAYRVEVTTSTTSLDGKWMANSSELVSYPGGFDGFFQANLELTERGREAQAEYDPLSPENPEATCVGRPTPAMLVSSNLYPVEIIFNDDQTITIRTDYWDETRTIYMDGRGHPDLSERFRAGHSTGRWDGDTLVVDTRNFTDHRSPYQIGVPSGMQKHVVERYRLIEGGTRIAVDFMLEDPEYIAEPLTHSRELIYSPQLPSQPFDCDPEATRRFLSGSN
;
A
#
# COMPACT_ATOMS: atom_id res chain seq x y z
N MET A 1 31.73 -45.99 32.62
CA MET A 1 30.48 -45.38 32.13
C MET A 1 30.83 -44.07 31.41
N LYS A 2 30.71 -44.03 30.09
CA LYS A 2 30.98 -42.85 29.28
C LYS A 2 29.62 -42.22 28.96
N TYR A 3 29.39 -40.97 29.44
CA TYR A 3 28.18 -40.24 29.12
C TYR A 3 28.37 -39.55 27.76
N LEU A 4 27.55 -39.91 26.79
CA LEU A 4 27.45 -39.29 25.49
C LEU A 4 26.45 -38.14 25.60
N THR A 5 26.93 -36.91 25.56
CA THR A 5 26.07 -35.71 25.56
C THR A 5 25.67 -35.41 24.13
N THR A 6 24.42 -35.65 23.78
CA THR A 6 23.87 -35.31 22.46
C THR A 6 23.52 -33.84 22.46
N LEU A 7 24.21 -33.04 21.63
CA LEU A 7 23.91 -31.64 21.38
C LEU A 7 22.75 -31.59 20.37
N VAL A 8 21.57 -31.19 20.82
CA VAL A 8 20.43 -30.89 19.93
C VAL A 8 20.57 -29.45 19.45
N ALA A 9 20.95 -29.27 18.20
CA ALA A 9 20.92 -27.96 17.54
C ALA A 9 19.45 -27.62 17.22
N VAL A 10 18.89 -26.65 17.94
CA VAL A 10 17.59 -26.06 17.61
C VAL A 10 17.83 -25.05 16.48
N PHE A 11 17.47 -25.43 15.26
CA PHE A 11 17.34 -24.48 14.15
C PHE A 11 16.06 -23.66 14.42
N ALA A 12 16.18 -22.43 14.86
CA ALA A 12 15.12 -21.46 14.77
C ALA A 12 14.98 -21.05 13.29
N PRO A 13 13.78 -21.15 12.68
CA PRO A 13 13.58 -20.58 11.36
C PRO A 13 13.77 -19.06 11.47
N ALA A 14 14.68 -18.49 10.70
CA ALA A 14 14.76 -17.06 10.52
C ALA A 14 13.43 -16.63 9.86
N ALA A 15 12.59 -15.93 10.59
CA ALA A 15 11.44 -15.27 10.01
C ALA A 15 11.97 -14.16 9.08
N LEU A 16 11.81 -14.35 7.78
CA LEU A 16 12.05 -13.28 6.81
C LEU A 16 10.93 -12.25 7.04
N VAL A 17 11.27 -11.14 7.65
CA VAL A 17 10.38 -9.98 7.76
C VAL A 17 10.44 -9.29 6.39
N PHE A 18 9.42 -9.51 5.58
CA PHE A 18 9.22 -8.73 4.35
C PHE A 18 8.48 -7.45 4.74
N GLY A 19 9.16 -6.30 4.66
CA GLY A 19 8.57 -4.96 4.74
C GLY A 19 7.92 -4.55 3.41
N HIS A 20 7.24 -3.40 3.40
CA HIS A 20 6.81 -2.74 2.16
C HIS A 20 7.98 -2.69 1.16
N HIS A 21 7.70 -2.74 -0.15
CA HIS A 21 8.79 -2.69 -1.14
C HIS A 21 9.63 -1.41 -1.02
N SER A 22 9.02 -0.29 -0.61
CA SER A 22 9.74 0.93 -0.25
C SER A 22 10.52 0.79 1.06
N ASP A 23 10.15 -0.16 1.91
CA ASP A 23 10.79 -0.47 3.19
C ASP A 23 11.75 -1.65 3.05
N ALA A 24 11.76 -2.31 1.87
CA ALA A 24 12.72 -3.35 1.57
C ALA A 24 14.15 -2.79 1.66
N GLY A 25 14.98 -3.43 2.46
CA GLY A 25 16.33 -2.95 2.73
C GLY A 25 16.45 -1.88 3.82
N LEU A 26 15.36 -1.59 4.55
CA LEU A 26 15.35 -0.74 5.76
C LEU A 26 15.31 -1.59 7.03
N ASP A 27 15.98 -1.14 8.08
CA ASP A 27 15.92 -1.74 9.42
C ASP A 27 14.67 -1.29 10.15
N MET A 28 13.54 -1.95 9.88
CA MET A 28 12.26 -1.62 10.50
C MET A 28 12.14 -2.02 11.98
N GLU A 29 13.13 -2.75 12.51
CA GLU A 29 13.15 -3.15 13.92
C GLU A 29 13.85 -2.09 14.80
N ASN A 30 14.79 -1.34 14.23
CA ASN A 30 15.59 -0.37 14.96
C ASN A 30 15.44 1.02 14.35
N ALA A 31 14.88 1.95 15.11
CA ALA A 31 14.86 3.36 14.77
C ALA A 31 16.12 4.05 15.31
N ILE A 32 16.61 5.05 14.60
CA ILE A 32 17.66 5.97 15.04
C ILE A 32 17.15 7.41 15.03
N VAL A 33 17.78 8.28 15.81
CA VAL A 33 17.49 9.71 15.83
C VAL A 33 18.69 10.48 15.30
N LEU A 34 18.46 11.38 14.36
CA LEU A 34 19.49 12.24 13.77
C LEU A 34 19.09 13.70 13.85
N ASP A 35 20.05 14.55 14.21
CA ASP A 35 19.94 15.99 14.11
C ASP A 35 20.61 16.48 12.84
N GLY A 36 19.97 17.42 12.14
CA GLY A 36 20.52 17.93 10.89
C GLY A 36 19.90 19.21 10.41
N THR A 37 20.41 19.67 9.27
CA THR A 37 19.90 20.83 8.54
C THR A 37 19.37 20.39 7.20
N VAL A 38 18.12 20.71 6.89
CA VAL A 38 17.47 20.38 5.61
C VAL A 38 18.24 21.06 4.46
N THR A 39 18.58 20.29 3.45
CA THR A 39 19.23 20.77 2.21
C THR A 39 18.26 20.83 1.03
N GLY A 40 17.22 19.99 1.03
CA GLY A 40 16.18 19.97 0.01
C GLY A 40 14.88 19.30 0.51
N TYR A 41 13.72 19.69 -0.08
CA TYR A 41 12.43 19.06 0.21
C TYR A 41 11.64 18.88 -1.08
N TYR A 42 11.16 17.63 -1.30
CA TYR A 42 10.59 17.21 -2.57
C TYR A 42 9.20 16.61 -2.32
N TRP A 43 8.19 17.38 -2.71
CA TRP A 43 6.78 17.05 -2.53
C TRP A 43 6.25 16.31 -3.74
N ARG A 44 6.45 14.97 -3.80
CA ARG A 44 6.16 14.11 -4.94
C ARG A 44 5.54 12.78 -4.49
N ASN A 45 4.92 12.04 -5.41
CA ASN A 45 4.41 10.70 -5.19
C ASN A 45 5.26 9.66 -5.97
N PRO A 46 5.37 8.41 -5.47
CA PRO A 46 4.60 7.81 -4.38
C PRO A 46 5.01 8.27 -2.98
N HIS A 47 6.18 8.84 -2.81
CA HIS A 47 6.73 9.25 -1.54
C HIS A 47 7.30 10.66 -1.62
N ALA A 48 6.88 11.55 -0.71
CA ALA A 48 7.61 12.77 -0.45
C ALA A 48 8.95 12.40 0.19
N TYR A 49 9.97 13.20 -0.01
CA TYR A 49 11.28 13.00 0.60
C TYR A 49 11.98 14.32 0.85
N PHE A 50 12.95 14.31 1.73
CA PHE A 50 13.83 15.45 1.95
C PHE A 50 15.27 14.98 2.13
N THR A 51 16.21 15.89 1.89
CA THR A 51 17.62 15.68 2.18
C THR A 51 18.04 16.57 3.35
N MET A 52 18.94 16.07 4.20
CA MET A 52 19.50 16.83 5.30
C MET A 52 20.97 16.48 5.52
N GLU A 53 21.75 17.46 5.91
CA GLU A 53 23.14 17.30 6.36
C GLU A 53 23.17 17.10 7.88
N THR A 54 23.81 16.00 8.32
CA THR A 54 24.03 15.73 9.74
C THR A 54 25.39 16.26 10.19
N THR A 55 25.46 16.76 11.42
CA THR A 55 26.69 17.39 11.95
C THR A 55 27.49 16.49 12.88
N GLU A 56 27.01 15.31 13.23
CA GLU A 56 27.55 14.46 14.28
C GLU A 56 28.30 13.23 13.79
N VAL A 57 29.05 13.30 12.70
CA VAL A 57 29.90 12.18 12.28
C VAL A 57 31.36 12.60 12.39
N ALA A 58 32.17 11.77 13.05
CA ALA A 58 33.60 12.01 13.24
C ALA A 58 34.37 12.24 11.94
N ASP A 59 33.81 11.87 10.79
CA ASP A 59 34.42 11.93 9.45
C ASP A 59 33.86 13.07 8.56
N GLY A 60 33.05 13.99 9.09
CA GLY A 60 32.51 15.13 8.35
C GLY A 60 30.98 15.11 8.21
N ALA A 61 30.43 16.11 7.50
CA ALA A 61 28.99 16.18 7.22
C ALA A 61 28.58 15.06 6.25
N VAL A 62 27.48 14.37 6.59
CA VAL A 62 26.87 13.34 5.75
C VAL A 62 25.48 13.79 5.31
N GLU A 63 25.22 13.80 4.02
CA GLU A 63 23.89 14.07 3.48
C GLU A 63 23.05 12.80 3.50
N TRP A 64 21.93 12.87 4.22
CA TRP A 64 20.91 11.82 4.31
C TRP A 64 19.75 12.13 3.38
N GLU A 65 19.22 11.10 2.71
CA GLU A 65 17.97 11.16 1.97
C GLU A 65 16.90 10.40 2.75
N LEU A 66 15.81 11.08 3.10
CA LEU A 66 14.77 10.56 3.98
C LEU A 66 13.42 10.53 3.28
N GLN A 67 12.92 9.32 3.05
CA GLN A 67 11.60 9.05 2.50
C GLN A 67 10.51 9.28 3.55
N MET A 68 9.33 9.72 3.10
CA MET A 68 8.13 9.89 3.90
C MET A 68 6.92 9.22 3.21
N GLY A 69 5.71 9.46 3.72
CA GLY A 69 4.48 9.02 3.08
C GLY A 69 4.21 9.73 1.75
N SER A 70 3.15 9.30 1.05
CA SER A 70 2.68 10.01 -0.15
C SER A 70 2.20 11.41 0.18
N THR A 71 2.22 12.31 -0.80
CA THR A 71 1.73 13.69 -0.59
C THR A 71 0.28 13.73 -0.10
N ILE A 72 -0.55 12.77 -0.54
CA ILE A 72 -1.95 12.65 -0.14
C ILE A 72 -2.07 12.29 1.35
N THR A 73 -1.29 11.32 1.81
CA THR A 73 -1.32 10.90 3.21
C THR A 73 -0.66 11.94 4.12
N MET A 74 0.38 12.62 3.64
CA MET A 74 1.09 13.65 4.36
C MET A 74 0.23 14.91 4.58
N GLN A 75 -0.54 15.35 3.56
CA GLN A 75 -1.47 16.49 3.69
C GLN A 75 -2.48 16.29 4.82
N ARG A 76 -3.01 15.09 4.98
CA ARG A 76 -3.95 14.77 6.07
C ARG A 76 -3.34 14.89 7.46
N ARG A 77 -2.01 14.87 7.55
CA ARG A 77 -1.25 15.07 8.81
C ARG A 77 -0.78 16.51 8.99
N GLY A 78 -1.17 17.40 8.07
CA GLY A 78 -0.83 18.80 8.15
C GLY A 78 0.49 19.18 7.47
N TRP A 79 1.05 18.29 6.65
CA TRP A 79 2.20 18.61 5.80
C TRP A 79 1.75 19.34 4.53
N ALA A 80 2.62 20.23 4.04
CA ALA A 80 2.44 20.98 2.80
C ALA A 80 3.79 21.10 2.06
N ARG A 81 3.76 21.63 0.86
CA ARG A 81 4.96 21.83 0.01
C ARG A 81 6.02 22.74 0.63
N ASP A 82 5.65 23.52 1.61
CA ASP A 82 6.48 24.51 2.31
C ASP A 82 6.70 24.20 3.79
N THR A 83 6.34 22.99 4.23
CA THR A 83 6.52 22.57 5.64
C THR A 83 8.02 22.53 6.01
N LEU A 84 8.87 22.06 5.09
CA LEU A 84 10.32 22.12 5.23
C LEU A 84 10.89 23.02 4.13
N VAL A 85 11.93 23.77 4.49
CA VAL A 85 12.74 24.55 3.56
C VAL A 85 14.23 24.34 3.84
N ALA A 86 15.07 24.52 2.82
CA ALA A 86 16.51 24.43 3.00
C ALA A 86 16.98 25.44 4.07
N GLY A 87 17.79 24.96 5.01
CA GLY A 87 18.26 25.71 6.17
C GLY A 87 17.47 25.44 7.47
N ASP A 88 16.31 24.74 7.43
CA ASP A 88 15.61 24.32 8.64
C ASP A 88 16.45 23.33 9.46
N ARG A 89 16.50 23.54 10.75
CA ARG A 89 17.04 22.54 11.70
C ARG A 89 15.94 21.59 12.12
N VAL A 90 16.24 20.29 12.03
CA VAL A 90 15.30 19.22 12.34
C VAL A 90 15.97 18.11 13.14
N THR A 91 15.17 17.48 14.01
CA THR A 91 15.47 16.20 14.63
C THR A 91 14.56 15.18 13.99
N VAL A 92 15.12 14.07 13.50
CA VAL A 92 14.37 13.06 12.76
C VAL A 92 14.54 11.69 13.39
N GLU A 93 13.42 11.05 13.73
CA GLU A 93 13.38 9.63 14.04
C GLU A 93 13.12 8.87 12.74
N LEU A 94 13.97 7.89 12.42
CA LEU A 94 13.94 7.20 11.14
C LEU A 94 14.41 5.74 11.26
N HIS A 95 13.98 4.92 10.30
CA HIS A 95 14.49 3.56 10.07
C HIS A 95 15.54 3.60 8.96
N PRO A 96 16.82 3.29 9.26
CA PRO A 96 17.92 3.43 8.30
C PRO A 96 17.99 2.25 7.32
N ALA A 97 18.70 2.45 6.20
CA ALA A 97 18.99 1.38 5.26
C ALA A 97 19.98 0.36 5.85
N ILE A 98 19.66 -0.93 5.75
CA ILE A 98 20.47 -2.06 6.25
C ILE A 98 21.88 -2.07 5.60
N ASN A 99 22.00 -1.65 4.35
CA ASN A 99 23.28 -1.61 3.63
C ASN A 99 24.20 -0.46 4.05
N GLY A 100 23.77 0.36 5.02
CA GLY A 100 24.56 1.45 5.57
C GLY A 100 24.66 2.72 4.70
N ARG A 101 23.94 2.80 3.56
CA ARG A 101 23.85 4.07 2.82
C ARG A 101 23.09 5.11 3.65
N PRO A 102 23.36 6.41 3.53
CA PRO A 102 22.65 7.45 4.26
C PRO A 102 21.25 7.69 3.66
N TYR A 103 20.39 6.69 3.84
CA TYR A 103 19.00 6.64 3.38
C TYR A 103 18.13 6.01 4.46
N GLY A 104 16.89 6.44 4.57
CA GLY A 104 15.94 5.86 5.51
C GLY A 104 14.52 6.33 5.27
N ILE A 105 13.57 5.76 6.01
CA ILE A 105 12.20 6.26 6.10
C ILE A 105 12.03 7.04 7.41
N ALA A 106 11.60 8.30 7.31
CA ALA A 106 11.31 9.13 8.46
C ALA A 106 9.99 8.70 9.11
N GLU A 107 10.01 8.38 10.39
CA GLU A 107 8.81 8.13 11.20
C GLU A 107 8.23 9.45 11.72
N SER A 108 9.08 10.30 12.26
CA SER A 108 8.71 11.63 12.72
C SER A 108 9.80 12.66 12.42
N VAL A 109 9.37 13.91 12.22
CA VAL A 109 10.26 15.06 12.05
C VAL A 109 9.88 16.13 13.07
N GLU A 110 10.80 16.55 13.88
CA GLU A 110 10.64 17.67 14.82
C GLU A 110 11.30 18.91 14.25
N LYS A 111 10.53 19.99 14.17
CA LYS A 111 10.98 21.32 13.78
C LYS A 111 10.41 22.33 14.78
N GLU A 112 11.25 23.20 15.36
CA GLU A 112 10.81 24.25 16.30
C GLU A 112 9.99 23.69 17.48
N ASP A 113 10.48 22.62 18.14
CA ASP A 113 9.82 21.92 19.25
C ASP A 113 8.45 21.31 18.89
N ARG A 114 8.15 21.13 17.60
CA ARG A 114 6.94 20.49 17.11
C ARG A 114 7.27 19.25 16.30
N ALA A 115 6.93 18.09 16.83
CA ALA A 115 7.00 16.83 16.09
C ALA A 115 5.77 16.64 15.20
N ILE A 116 5.99 16.23 13.95
CA ILE A 116 4.94 15.90 12.97
C ILE A 116 5.26 14.49 12.43
N GLY A 117 4.30 13.56 12.58
CA GLY A 117 4.48 12.22 12.03
C GLY A 117 4.60 12.24 10.51
N ALA A 118 5.64 11.59 9.98
CA ALA A 118 5.91 11.48 8.55
C ALA A 118 5.26 10.24 7.93
N THR A 119 4.95 9.23 8.76
CA THR A 119 4.25 8.00 8.36
C THR A 119 3.06 7.73 9.30
N GLY A 120 2.44 6.55 9.19
CA GLY A 120 1.42 6.08 10.14
C GLY A 120 -0.04 6.29 9.69
N ALA A 121 -0.94 5.86 10.54
CA ALA A 121 -2.38 5.77 10.29
C ALA A 121 -3.09 7.12 10.37
N TYR A 122 -4.14 7.28 9.57
CA TYR A 122 -5.08 8.39 9.64
C TYR A 122 -6.41 7.92 10.24
N ARG A 123 -6.93 8.66 11.22
CA ARG A 123 -8.24 8.39 11.82
C ARG A 123 -9.34 9.09 11.03
N VAL A 124 -10.32 8.32 10.58
CA VAL A 124 -11.52 8.84 9.94
C VAL A 124 -12.64 8.93 10.95
N GLU A 125 -13.35 10.05 10.96
CA GLU A 125 -14.52 10.24 11.82
C GLU A 125 -15.81 10.13 11.01
N VAL A 126 -16.85 9.53 11.62
CA VAL A 126 -18.20 9.53 11.06
C VAL A 126 -18.77 10.93 11.19
N THR A 127 -19.00 11.60 10.07
CA THR A 127 -19.52 12.98 10.05
C THR A 127 -20.94 13.08 9.50
N THR A 128 -21.34 12.13 8.67
CA THR A 128 -22.64 12.13 7.99
C THR A 128 -23.01 10.73 7.50
N SER A 129 -24.17 10.57 6.87
CA SER A 129 -24.68 9.32 6.33
C SER A 129 -25.25 9.52 4.92
N THR A 130 -25.46 8.43 4.20
CA THR A 130 -26.06 8.39 2.86
C THR A 130 -27.03 7.22 2.73
N THR A 131 -27.87 7.25 1.72
CA THR A 131 -28.76 6.15 1.34
C THR A 131 -28.29 5.41 0.08
N SER A 132 -27.14 5.77 -0.46
CA SER A 132 -26.56 5.21 -1.68
C SER A 132 -25.13 4.72 -1.44
N LEU A 133 -24.71 3.69 -2.18
CA LEU A 133 -23.29 3.32 -2.28
C LEU A 133 -22.46 4.37 -3.04
N ASP A 134 -23.13 5.23 -3.85
CA ASP A 134 -22.47 6.34 -4.54
C ASP A 134 -21.83 7.28 -3.53
N GLY A 135 -20.54 7.56 -3.71
CA GLY A 135 -19.80 8.40 -2.80
C GLY A 135 -18.41 7.90 -2.46
N LYS A 136 -17.80 8.53 -1.47
CA LYS A 136 -16.43 8.30 -1.04
C LYS A 136 -16.39 7.59 0.31
N TRP A 137 -15.52 6.58 0.40
CA TRP A 137 -15.47 5.64 1.51
C TRP A 137 -14.02 5.40 1.94
N MET A 138 -13.75 5.41 3.24
CA MET A 138 -12.41 5.20 3.76
C MET A 138 -12.44 4.32 5.02
N ALA A 139 -11.52 3.36 5.12
CA ALA A 139 -11.39 2.54 6.31
C ALA A 139 -10.75 3.33 7.46
N ASN A 140 -11.19 3.06 8.69
CA ASN A 140 -10.56 3.61 9.88
C ASN A 140 -9.39 2.72 10.30
N SER A 141 -8.17 3.22 10.20
CA SER A 141 -6.97 2.46 10.56
C SER A 141 -6.99 1.93 12.00
N SER A 142 -7.63 2.63 12.93
CA SER A 142 -7.71 2.19 14.34
C SER A 142 -8.67 1.01 14.56
N GLU A 143 -9.51 0.68 13.58
CA GLU A 143 -10.46 -0.44 13.63
C GLU A 143 -9.95 -1.67 12.86
N LEU A 144 -8.83 -1.53 12.15
CA LEU A 144 -8.22 -2.61 11.38
C LEU A 144 -7.23 -3.40 12.22
N VAL A 145 -7.13 -4.70 11.93
CA VAL A 145 -6.03 -5.51 12.44
C VAL A 145 -4.73 -4.97 11.84
N SER A 146 -3.78 -4.66 12.72
CA SER A 146 -2.44 -4.25 12.30
C SER A 146 -1.61 -5.49 11.98
N TYR A 147 -1.01 -5.49 10.80
CA TYR A 147 -0.05 -6.50 10.39
C TYR A 147 1.35 -5.88 10.32
N PRO A 148 2.39 -6.56 10.82
CA PRO A 148 3.77 -6.16 10.55
C PRO A 148 3.98 -6.01 9.04
N GLY A 149 4.53 -4.89 8.58
CA GLY A 149 4.63 -4.60 7.13
C GLY A 149 3.34 -4.04 6.50
N GLY A 150 2.33 -3.67 7.31
CA GLY A 150 1.15 -2.95 6.83
C GLY A 150 0.36 -3.68 5.74
N PHE A 151 0.27 -3.06 4.56
CA PHE A 151 -0.42 -3.61 3.39
C PHE A 151 0.16 -4.96 2.94
N ASP A 152 1.46 -5.05 2.80
CA ASP A 152 2.18 -6.27 2.40
C ASP A 152 2.03 -7.34 3.46
N GLY A 153 2.13 -6.96 4.72
CA GLY A 153 1.93 -7.83 5.86
C GLY A 153 0.56 -8.46 5.89
N PHE A 154 -0.49 -7.74 5.45
CA PHE A 154 -1.82 -8.31 5.30
C PHE A 154 -1.79 -9.50 4.33
N PHE A 155 -1.27 -9.32 3.13
CA PHE A 155 -1.23 -10.39 2.13
C PHE A 155 -0.27 -11.52 2.52
N GLN A 156 0.89 -11.17 3.09
CA GLN A 156 1.85 -12.15 3.59
C GLN A 156 1.25 -13.07 4.67
N ALA A 157 0.40 -12.53 5.54
CA ALA A 157 -0.21 -13.26 6.64
C ALA A 157 -1.44 -14.09 6.23
N ASN A 158 -2.10 -13.73 5.13
CA ASN A 158 -3.41 -14.29 4.78
C ASN A 158 -3.43 -15.09 3.46
N LEU A 159 -2.38 -15.02 2.63
CA LEU A 159 -2.31 -15.82 1.41
C LEU A 159 -1.65 -17.18 1.68
N GLU A 160 -2.36 -18.25 1.39
CA GLU A 160 -1.78 -19.59 1.29
C GLU A 160 -1.30 -19.82 -0.14
N LEU A 161 0.02 -19.95 -0.33
CA LEU A 161 0.62 -20.04 -1.65
C LEU A 161 0.69 -21.49 -2.15
N THR A 162 0.52 -21.66 -3.46
CA THR A 162 0.93 -22.91 -4.16
C THR A 162 2.46 -23.05 -4.13
N GLU A 163 2.97 -24.21 -4.55
CA GLU A 163 4.43 -24.38 -4.74
C GLU A 163 4.98 -23.33 -5.71
N ARG A 164 4.30 -23.14 -6.85
CA ARG A 164 4.65 -22.11 -7.85
C ARG A 164 4.60 -20.68 -7.27
N GLY A 165 3.64 -20.40 -6.39
CA GLY A 165 3.55 -19.10 -5.70
C GLY A 165 4.76 -18.84 -4.80
N ARG A 166 5.19 -19.86 -4.05
CA ARG A 166 6.38 -19.78 -3.18
C ARG A 166 7.67 -19.64 -3.98
N GLU A 167 7.81 -20.38 -5.08
CA GLU A 167 8.95 -20.25 -5.99
C GLU A 167 9.05 -18.83 -6.57
N ALA A 168 7.94 -18.33 -7.12
CA ALA A 168 7.88 -16.98 -7.69
C ALA A 168 8.18 -15.88 -6.65
N GLN A 169 7.72 -16.08 -5.40
CA GLN A 169 8.03 -15.18 -4.28
C GLN A 169 9.51 -15.22 -3.92
N ALA A 170 10.12 -16.41 -3.86
CA ALA A 170 11.53 -16.58 -3.52
C ALA A 170 12.48 -16.01 -4.58
N GLU A 171 12.06 -15.98 -5.85
CA GLU A 171 12.82 -15.41 -6.96
C GLU A 171 12.67 -13.87 -7.07
N TYR A 172 11.74 -13.28 -6.32
CA TYR A 172 11.47 -11.85 -6.44
C TYR A 172 12.45 -11.02 -5.62
N ASP A 173 13.12 -10.11 -6.31
CA ASP A 173 13.94 -9.07 -5.67
C ASP A 173 13.14 -7.75 -5.61
N PRO A 174 12.68 -7.32 -4.42
CA PRO A 174 11.94 -6.07 -4.27
C PRO A 174 12.79 -4.82 -4.59
N LEU A 175 14.11 -4.92 -4.56
CA LEU A 175 15.03 -3.84 -4.92
C LEU A 175 15.44 -3.87 -6.41
N SER A 176 14.80 -4.74 -7.21
CA SER A 176 15.01 -4.77 -8.65
C SER A 176 14.28 -3.64 -9.37
N PRO A 177 14.86 -3.07 -10.46
CA PRO A 177 14.15 -2.17 -11.37
C PRO A 177 12.90 -2.78 -12.03
N GLU A 178 12.75 -4.11 -11.98
CA GLU A 178 11.57 -4.83 -12.47
C GLU A 178 10.40 -4.79 -11.49
N ASN A 179 10.60 -4.29 -10.28
CA ASN A 179 9.53 -4.05 -9.34
C ASN A 179 8.48 -3.11 -9.97
N PRO A 180 7.19 -3.51 -10.07
CA PRO A 180 6.15 -2.69 -10.68
C PRO A 180 6.02 -1.29 -10.07
N GLU A 181 6.31 -1.14 -8.78
CA GLU A 181 6.31 0.17 -8.12
C GLU A 181 7.37 1.11 -8.66
N ALA A 182 8.52 0.60 -9.10
CA ALA A 182 9.56 1.40 -9.72
C ALA A 182 9.15 2.00 -11.08
N THR A 183 7.99 1.62 -11.61
CA THR A 183 7.47 2.03 -12.92
C THR A 183 6.11 2.72 -12.86
N CYS A 184 5.68 3.17 -11.69
CA CYS A 184 4.35 3.77 -11.49
C CYS A 184 3.18 2.87 -11.90
N VAL A 185 3.32 1.57 -11.80
CA VAL A 185 2.24 0.61 -12.08
C VAL A 185 1.43 0.36 -10.82
N GLY A 186 0.17 0.77 -10.85
CA GLY A 186 -0.77 0.55 -9.77
C GLY A 186 -1.24 -0.90 -9.65
N ARG A 187 -1.93 -1.22 -8.57
CA ARG A 187 -2.35 -2.57 -8.22
C ARG A 187 -3.85 -2.71 -8.29
N PRO A 188 -4.33 -3.66 -9.10
CA PRO A 188 -5.76 -3.90 -9.23
C PRO A 188 -6.37 -4.50 -7.96
N THR A 189 -7.71 -4.58 -7.93
CA THR A 189 -8.44 -5.24 -6.85
C THR A 189 -7.88 -6.65 -6.54
N PRO A 190 -7.88 -7.10 -5.26
CA PRO A 190 -8.44 -6.43 -4.08
C PRO A 190 -7.44 -5.49 -3.37
N ALA A 191 -6.26 -5.25 -3.94
CA ALA A 191 -5.23 -4.41 -3.35
C ALA A 191 -5.73 -2.98 -3.02
N MET A 192 -6.50 -2.37 -3.91
CA MET A 192 -7.12 -1.07 -3.69
C MET A 192 -8.06 -1.04 -2.47
N LEU A 193 -8.72 -2.15 -2.13
CA LEU A 193 -9.57 -2.25 -0.94
C LEU A 193 -8.72 -2.38 0.32
N VAL A 194 -7.62 -3.13 0.26
CA VAL A 194 -6.72 -3.30 1.40
C VAL A 194 -6.02 -1.99 1.75
N SER A 195 -5.73 -1.12 0.78
CA SER A 195 -5.15 0.21 1.00
C SER A 195 -6.16 1.30 1.40
N SER A 196 -7.45 0.96 1.58
CA SER A 196 -8.52 1.93 1.85
C SER A 196 -8.43 2.68 3.19
N ASN A 197 -7.50 2.30 4.05
CA ASN A 197 -7.15 3.05 5.27
C ASN A 197 -6.16 4.21 5.01
N LEU A 198 -5.51 4.21 3.86
CA LEU A 198 -4.59 5.27 3.43
C LEU A 198 -5.21 6.12 2.31
N TYR A 199 -5.98 5.50 1.44
CA TYR A 199 -6.57 6.12 0.26
C TYR A 199 -8.06 5.80 0.18
N PRO A 200 -8.95 6.80 0.05
CA PRO A 200 -10.38 6.54 -0.07
C PRO A 200 -10.70 5.75 -1.35
N VAL A 201 -11.73 4.95 -1.25
CA VAL A 201 -12.39 4.32 -2.41
C VAL A 201 -13.60 5.16 -2.75
N GLU A 202 -13.73 5.58 -4.01
CA GLU A 202 -14.87 6.32 -4.52
C GLU A 202 -15.68 5.43 -5.46
N ILE A 203 -16.96 5.33 -5.21
CA ILE A 203 -17.95 4.61 -6.02
C ILE A 203 -18.80 5.66 -6.72
N ILE A 204 -18.90 5.61 -8.03
CA ILE A 204 -19.61 6.59 -8.85
C ILE A 204 -20.60 5.87 -9.75
N PHE A 205 -21.88 6.18 -9.61
CA PHE A 205 -22.93 5.65 -10.48
C PHE A 205 -23.05 6.52 -11.73
N ASN A 206 -22.84 5.91 -12.89
CA ASN A 206 -22.90 6.61 -14.17
C ASN A 206 -24.26 6.39 -14.87
N ASP A 207 -24.62 7.31 -15.77
CA ASP A 207 -25.94 7.25 -16.48
C ASP A 207 -26.02 6.12 -17.53
N ASP A 208 -24.89 5.51 -17.91
CA ASP A 208 -24.76 4.49 -18.97
C ASP A 208 -24.81 3.04 -18.45
N GLN A 209 -25.43 2.81 -17.33
CA GLN A 209 -25.49 1.49 -16.67
C GLN A 209 -24.10 0.95 -16.33
N THR A 210 -23.19 1.84 -15.94
CA THR A 210 -21.91 1.46 -15.38
C THR A 210 -21.71 2.06 -13.99
N ILE A 211 -20.83 1.45 -13.22
CA ILE A 211 -20.33 2.00 -11.95
C ILE A 211 -18.82 2.13 -12.09
N THR A 212 -18.30 3.30 -11.77
CA THR A 212 -16.86 3.50 -11.66
C THR A 212 -16.43 3.33 -10.22
N ILE A 213 -15.44 2.49 -9.96
CA ILE A 213 -14.72 2.46 -8.67
C ILE A 213 -13.31 2.97 -8.91
N ARG A 214 -12.92 3.98 -8.14
CA ARG A 214 -11.58 4.55 -8.20
C ARG A 214 -11.00 4.77 -6.80
N THR A 215 -9.71 4.89 -6.73
CA THR A 215 -8.97 5.30 -5.53
C THR A 215 -7.85 6.25 -5.91
N ASP A 216 -7.49 7.14 -5.00
CA ASP A 216 -6.31 8.00 -5.17
C ASP A 216 -4.99 7.18 -5.14
N TYR A 217 -5.04 5.89 -4.77
CA TYR A 217 -3.89 4.99 -4.76
C TYR A 217 -3.49 4.62 -6.19
N TRP A 218 -2.39 5.19 -6.67
CA TRP A 218 -1.89 5.02 -8.05
C TRP A 218 -2.89 5.39 -9.14
N ASP A 219 -3.87 6.26 -8.85
CA ASP A 219 -4.97 6.61 -9.75
C ASP A 219 -5.74 5.39 -10.30
N GLU A 220 -5.83 4.32 -9.49
CA GLU A 220 -6.51 3.10 -9.90
C GLU A 220 -8.00 3.35 -10.13
N THR A 221 -8.43 2.99 -11.34
CA THR A 221 -9.82 3.15 -11.78
C THR A 221 -10.27 1.91 -12.53
N ARG A 222 -11.50 1.46 -12.27
CA ARG A 222 -12.13 0.38 -13.01
C ARG A 222 -13.60 0.67 -13.26
N THR A 223 -14.12 0.12 -14.35
CA THR A 223 -15.53 0.19 -14.74
C THR A 223 -16.20 -1.14 -14.44
N ILE A 224 -17.35 -1.09 -13.79
CA ILE A 224 -18.23 -2.23 -13.54
C ILE A 224 -19.42 -2.11 -14.47
N TYR A 225 -19.65 -3.10 -15.34
CA TYR A 225 -20.76 -3.15 -16.26
C TYR A 225 -21.98 -3.73 -15.58
N MET A 226 -23.09 -2.97 -15.56
CA MET A 226 -24.35 -3.31 -14.90
C MET A 226 -25.45 -3.75 -15.90
N ASP A 227 -25.14 -3.87 -17.18
CA ASP A 227 -26.06 -4.17 -18.28
C ASP A 227 -26.29 -5.68 -18.52
N GLY A 228 -25.77 -6.53 -17.62
CA GLY A 228 -25.93 -7.98 -17.71
C GLY A 228 -25.02 -8.69 -18.69
N ARG A 229 -24.05 -8.00 -19.29
CA ARG A 229 -23.03 -8.65 -20.13
C ARG A 229 -22.20 -9.66 -19.36
N GLY A 230 -21.69 -10.69 -20.05
CA GLY A 230 -20.67 -11.59 -19.51
C GLY A 230 -19.26 -11.03 -19.64
N HIS A 231 -18.29 -11.78 -19.12
CA HIS A 231 -16.87 -11.48 -19.36
C HIS A 231 -16.50 -11.85 -20.82
N PRO A 232 -15.55 -11.10 -21.43
CA PRO A 232 -15.01 -11.45 -22.74
C PRO A 232 -14.18 -12.74 -22.69
N ASP A 233 -13.68 -13.16 -23.84
CA ASP A 233 -12.77 -14.30 -23.94
C ASP A 233 -11.53 -14.08 -23.06
N LEU A 234 -11.00 -15.17 -22.47
CA LEU A 234 -9.82 -15.12 -21.60
C LEU A 234 -8.56 -14.59 -22.28
N SER A 235 -8.52 -14.50 -23.60
CA SER A 235 -7.42 -13.86 -24.34
C SER A 235 -7.45 -12.34 -24.26
N GLU A 236 -8.61 -11.73 -23.97
CA GLU A 236 -8.73 -10.29 -23.73
C GLU A 236 -8.38 -9.97 -22.27
N ARG A 237 -7.36 -9.16 -22.06
CA ARG A 237 -6.83 -8.84 -20.73
C ARG A 237 -6.85 -7.35 -20.45
N PHE A 238 -7.16 -7.00 -19.21
CA PHE A 238 -7.30 -5.63 -18.75
C PHE A 238 -6.47 -5.43 -17.47
N ARG A 239 -5.79 -4.31 -17.34
CA ARG A 239 -4.96 -4.02 -16.16
C ARG A 239 -5.78 -4.08 -14.85
N ALA A 240 -6.93 -3.44 -14.83
CA ALA A 240 -7.85 -3.45 -13.68
C ALA A 240 -8.78 -4.69 -13.64
N GLY A 241 -8.63 -5.63 -14.57
CA GLY A 241 -9.59 -6.69 -14.84
C GLY A 241 -10.83 -6.19 -15.59
N HIS A 242 -11.67 -7.11 -16.05
CA HIS A 242 -13.01 -6.84 -16.57
C HIS A 242 -14.02 -7.13 -15.46
N SER A 243 -14.80 -6.13 -15.06
CA SER A 243 -15.77 -6.24 -13.95
C SER A 243 -17.21 -6.19 -14.47
N THR A 244 -18.02 -7.15 -14.05
CA THR A 244 -19.47 -7.14 -14.22
C THR A 244 -20.15 -7.03 -12.86
N GLY A 245 -21.29 -6.33 -12.80
CA GLY A 245 -22.02 -6.14 -11.55
C GLY A 245 -23.48 -6.54 -11.65
N ARG A 246 -24.04 -6.90 -10.52
CA ARG A 246 -25.48 -7.12 -10.34
C ARG A 246 -25.90 -6.78 -8.93
N TRP A 247 -27.16 -6.46 -8.79
CA TRP A 247 -27.77 -6.33 -7.46
C TRP A 247 -28.29 -7.68 -6.97
N ASP A 248 -28.04 -7.97 -5.71
CA ASP A 248 -28.56 -9.10 -4.94
C ASP A 248 -29.26 -8.51 -3.71
N GLY A 249 -30.54 -8.19 -3.86
CA GLY A 249 -31.25 -7.36 -2.89
C GLY A 249 -30.66 -5.93 -2.84
N ASP A 250 -30.16 -5.55 -1.68
CA ASP A 250 -29.50 -4.26 -1.42
C ASP A 250 -27.96 -4.32 -1.54
N THR A 251 -27.44 -5.46 -1.94
CA THR A 251 -26.00 -5.71 -2.08
C THR A 251 -25.56 -5.63 -3.52
N LEU A 252 -24.61 -4.77 -3.82
CA LEU A 252 -23.90 -4.76 -5.10
C LEU A 252 -22.87 -5.89 -5.11
N VAL A 253 -23.03 -6.84 -6.02
CA VAL A 253 -22.08 -7.94 -6.25
C VAL A 253 -21.29 -7.66 -7.51
N VAL A 254 -19.98 -7.64 -7.40
CA VAL A 254 -19.03 -7.38 -8.50
C VAL A 254 -18.18 -8.62 -8.73
N ASP A 255 -18.17 -9.11 -9.96
CA ASP A 255 -17.32 -10.20 -10.44
C ASP A 255 -16.23 -9.62 -11.35
N THR A 256 -14.96 -9.90 -11.07
CA THR A 256 -13.83 -9.34 -11.82
C THR A 256 -12.87 -10.45 -12.24
N ARG A 257 -12.60 -10.53 -13.55
CA ARG A 257 -11.72 -11.51 -14.20
C ARG A 257 -10.86 -10.85 -15.25
N ASN A 258 -10.16 -11.65 -16.05
CA ASN A 258 -9.39 -11.20 -17.22
C ASN A 258 -8.34 -10.13 -16.86
N PHE A 259 -7.64 -10.30 -15.76
CA PHE A 259 -6.52 -9.43 -15.39
C PHE A 259 -5.32 -9.66 -16.31
N THR A 260 -4.59 -8.60 -16.62
CA THR A 260 -3.24 -8.73 -17.20
C THR A 260 -2.26 -9.28 -16.16
N ASP A 261 -1.16 -9.81 -16.65
CA ASP A 261 -0.06 -10.19 -15.78
C ASP A 261 0.41 -8.97 -14.95
N HIS A 262 0.66 -9.21 -13.68
CA HIS A 262 1.27 -8.24 -12.79
C HIS A 262 2.27 -8.99 -11.90
N ARG A 263 3.54 -8.54 -11.89
CA ARG A 263 4.61 -9.28 -11.20
C ARG A 263 4.42 -9.38 -9.69
N SER A 264 3.79 -8.39 -9.06
CA SER A 264 3.60 -8.37 -7.60
C SER A 264 2.38 -7.51 -7.20
N PRO A 265 1.14 -7.95 -7.51
CA PRO A 265 -0.07 -7.18 -7.20
C PRO A 265 -0.35 -7.09 -5.70
N TYR A 266 0.26 -7.94 -4.90
CA TYR A 266 0.11 -8.01 -3.44
C TYR A 266 1.36 -7.49 -2.69
N GLN A 267 2.34 -6.95 -3.40
CA GLN A 267 3.64 -6.45 -2.91
C GLN A 267 4.55 -7.51 -2.26
N ILE A 268 4.23 -8.75 -2.33
CA ILE A 268 4.99 -9.85 -1.71
C ILE A 268 5.70 -10.74 -2.74
N GLY A 269 5.84 -10.28 -3.98
CA GLY A 269 6.52 -11.03 -5.04
C GLY A 269 5.71 -12.19 -5.64
N VAL A 270 4.43 -12.31 -5.29
CA VAL A 270 3.52 -13.30 -5.88
C VAL A 270 2.82 -12.69 -7.10
N PRO A 271 2.93 -13.27 -8.31
CA PRO A 271 2.32 -12.73 -9.51
C PRO A 271 0.79 -12.87 -9.55
N SER A 272 0.13 -12.18 -10.49
CA SER A 272 -1.22 -12.52 -10.93
C SER A 272 -1.18 -13.61 -11.98
N GLY A 273 -1.98 -14.65 -11.81
CA GLY A 273 -2.20 -15.70 -12.80
C GLY A 273 -3.29 -15.34 -13.82
N MET A 274 -3.38 -16.18 -14.85
CA MET A 274 -4.41 -16.04 -15.88
C MET A 274 -5.83 -16.32 -15.36
N GLN A 275 -5.95 -17.06 -14.28
CA GLN A 275 -7.21 -17.47 -13.67
C GLN A 275 -7.58 -16.61 -12.46
N LYS A 276 -6.82 -15.54 -12.18
CA LYS A 276 -7.16 -14.62 -11.09
C LYS A 276 -8.60 -14.17 -11.21
N HIS A 277 -9.35 -14.31 -10.12
CA HIS A 277 -10.75 -13.99 -10.00
C HIS A 277 -11.00 -13.29 -8.66
N VAL A 278 -11.74 -12.20 -8.69
CA VAL A 278 -12.13 -11.46 -7.49
C VAL A 278 -13.63 -11.24 -7.49
N VAL A 279 -14.31 -11.63 -6.41
CA VAL A 279 -15.72 -11.33 -6.18
C VAL A 279 -15.82 -10.39 -5.00
N GLU A 280 -16.53 -9.29 -5.15
CA GLU A 280 -16.73 -8.29 -4.12
C GLU A 280 -18.21 -8.05 -3.87
N ARG A 281 -18.58 -7.76 -2.62
CA ARG A 281 -19.94 -7.48 -2.19
C ARG A 281 -19.95 -6.19 -1.37
N TYR A 282 -20.71 -5.21 -1.81
CA TYR A 282 -20.81 -3.89 -1.19
C TYR A 282 -22.21 -3.70 -0.64
N ARG A 283 -22.33 -3.34 0.63
CA ARG A 283 -23.62 -3.17 1.29
C ARG A 283 -23.57 -2.00 2.28
N LEU A 284 -24.60 -1.13 2.26
CA LEU A 284 -24.78 -0.11 3.29
C LEU A 284 -25.08 -0.75 4.64
N ILE A 285 -24.42 -0.25 5.67
CA ILE A 285 -24.63 -0.66 7.07
C ILE A 285 -24.71 0.58 7.97
N GLU A 286 -25.08 0.37 9.23
CA GLU A 286 -25.15 1.42 10.27
C GLU A 286 -25.90 2.69 9.83
N GLY A 287 -27.05 2.51 9.18
CA GLY A 287 -27.87 3.64 8.73
C GLY A 287 -27.22 4.51 7.66
N GLY A 288 -26.29 3.94 6.87
CA GLY A 288 -25.61 4.62 5.77
C GLY A 288 -24.39 5.44 6.18
N THR A 289 -23.91 5.28 7.40
CA THR A 289 -22.63 5.87 7.83
C THR A 289 -21.43 5.05 7.37
N ARG A 290 -21.66 3.76 7.04
CA ARG A 290 -20.63 2.81 6.58
C ARG A 290 -21.14 1.93 5.45
N ILE A 291 -20.18 1.35 4.73
CA ILE A 291 -20.40 0.16 3.90
C ILE A 291 -19.56 -0.99 4.43
N ALA A 292 -20.15 -2.20 4.38
CA ALA A 292 -19.39 -3.43 4.46
C ALA A 292 -18.93 -3.81 3.04
N VAL A 293 -17.66 -4.17 2.91
CA VAL A 293 -17.07 -4.67 1.68
C VAL A 293 -16.46 -6.03 1.98
N ASP A 294 -17.10 -7.09 1.46
CA ASP A 294 -16.58 -8.44 1.52
C ASP A 294 -15.91 -8.75 0.19
N PHE A 295 -14.73 -9.35 0.20
CA PHE A 295 -14.13 -9.85 -1.04
C PHE A 295 -13.61 -11.28 -0.89
N MET A 296 -13.62 -11.98 -2.01
CA MET A 296 -12.97 -13.26 -2.23
C MET A 296 -11.97 -13.11 -3.38
N LEU A 297 -10.75 -13.56 -3.17
CA LEU A 297 -9.68 -13.62 -4.16
C LEU A 297 -9.31 -15.08 -4.40
N GLU A 298 -9.37 -15.50 -5.66
CA GLU A 298 -8.89 -16.78 -6.15
C GLU A 298 -7.82 -16.57 -7.23
N ASP A 299 -6.78 -17.35 -7.17
CA ASP A 299 -5.77 -17.46 -8.24
C ASP A 299 -5.09 -18.84 -8.12
N PRO A 300 -5.71 -19.91 -8.64
CA PRO A 300 -5.26 -21.27 -8.39
C PRO A 300 -3.86 -21.58 -8.97
N GLU A 301 -3.29 -20.68 -9.75
CA GLU A 301 -1.92 -20.78 -10.22
C GLU A 301 -0.91 -20.46 -9.13
N TYR A 302 -1.21 -19.48 -8.27
CA TYR A 302 -0.29 -18.97 -7.24
C TYR A 302 -0.84 -19.03 -5.82
N ILE A 303 -2.16 -19.10 -5.64
CA ILE A 303 -2.86 -19.12 -4.35
C ILE A 303 -3.56 -20.46 -4.18
N ALA A 304 -3.21 -21.21 -3.12
CA ALA A 304 -3.68 -22.57 -2.90
C ALA A 304 -5.14 -22.61 -2.42
N GLU A 305 -5.53 -21.66 -1.57
CA GLU A 305 -6.87 -21.54 -1.02
C GLU A 305 -7.43 -20.11 -1.23
N PRO A 306 -8.71 -19.95 -1.54
CA PRO A 306 -9.30 -18.63 -1.71
C PRO A 306 -9.12 -17.75 -0.47
N LEU A 307 -8.62 -16.53 -0.66
CA LEU A 307 -8.58 -15.53 0.40
C LEU A 307 -9.93 -14.83 0.48
N THR A 308 -10.59 -14.91 1.63
CA THR A 308 -11.80 -14.12 1.94
C THR A 308 -11.49 -13.10 3.02
N HIS A 309 -12.00 -11.88 2.86
CA HIS A 309 -11.81 -10.82 3.84
C HIS A 309 -13.02 -9.87 3.84
N SER A 310 -13.30 -9.28 4.99
CA SER A 310 -14.32 -8.26 5.17
C SER A 310 -13.71 -6.97 5.71
N ARG A 311 -14.19 -5.83 5.22
CA ARG A 311 -13.73 -4.52 5.66
C ARG A 311 -14.89 -3.54 5.73
N GLU A 312 -14.91 -2.72 6.77
CA GLU A 312 -15.85 -1.62 6.88
C GLU A 312 -15.20 -0.31 6.45
N LEU A 313 -15.91 0.47 5.64
CA LEU A 313 -15.47 1.79 5.19
C LEU A 313 -16.49 2.84 5.64
N ILE A 314 -16.00 3.94 6.19
CA ILE A 314 -16.80 5.07 6.66
C ILE A 314 -17.11 5.99 5.48
N TYR A 315 -18.37 6.47 5.40
CA TYR A 315 -18.76 7.49 4.45
C TYR A 315 -17.99 8.80 4.69
N SER A 316 -17.22 9.22 3.70
CA SER A 316 -16.22 10.26 3.84
C SER A 316 -16.26 11.31 2.71
N PRO A 317 -17.43 11.94 2.45
CA PRO A 317 -17.60 12.88 1.33
C PRO A 317 -16.72 14.13 1.47
N GLN A 318 -16.26 14.45 2.68
CA GLN A 318 -15.39 15.60 2.97
C GLN A 318 -13.95 15.39 2.48
N LEU A 319 -13.53 14.18 2.18
CA LEU A 319 -12.17 13.93 1.70
C LEU A 319 -12.04 14.39 0.24
N PRO A 320 -11.04 15.21 -0.08
CA PRO A 320 -10.80 15.60 -1.46
C PRO A 320 -10.38 14.38 -2.30
N SER A 321 -10.71 14.38 -3.58
CA SER A 321 -10.06 13.51 -4.56
C SER A 321 -8.86 14.25 -5.12
N GLN A 322 -7.72 13.58 -5.18
CA GLN A 322 -6.48 14.14 -5.69
C GLN A 322 -5.85 13.17 -6.67
N PRO A 323 -5.32 13.65 -7.80
CA PRO A 323 -4.46 12.83 -8.64
C PRO A 323 -3.27 12.32 -7.82
N PHE A 324 -2.93 11.05 -8.00
CA PHE A 324 -1.72 10.51 -7.38
C PHE A 324 -0.48 11.12 -8.00
N ASP A 325 -0.52 11.33 -9.33
CA ASP A 325 0.55 12.01 -10.08
C ASP A 325 1.94 11.40 -9.76
N CYS A 326 2.08 10.11 -10.04
CA CYS A 326 3.29 9.37 -9.75
C CYS A 326 4.49 9.91 -10.51
N ASP A 327 5.56 10.24 -9.79
CA ASP A 327 6.84 10.66 -10.36
C ASP A 327 7.76 9.44 -10.55
N PRO A 328 8.14 9.10 -11.79
CA PRO A 328 9.00 7.94 -12.07
C PRO A 328 10.40 8.02 -11.45
N GLU A 329 10.90 9.22 -11.16
CA GLU A 329 12.17 9.40 -10.48
C GLU A 329 12.01 9.14 -8.97
N ALA A 330 10.98 9.75 -8.37
CA ALA A 330 10.70 9.56 -6.95
C ALA A 330 10.42 8.10 -6.60
N THR A 331 9.70 7.38 -7.50
CA THR A 331 9.34 5.98 -7.25
C THR A 331 10.53 5.01 -7.29
N ARG A 332 11.67 5.40 -7.85
CA ARG A 332 12.88 4.57 -7.97
C ARG A 332 13.92 4.79 -6.88
N ARG A 333 13.72 5.75 -5.97
CA ARG A 333 14.70 6.12 -4.97
C ARG A 333 15.06 5.02 -3.98
N PHE A 334 14.12 4.12 -3.70
CA PHE A 334 14.38 2.97 -2.84
C PHE A 334 15.34 1.94 -3.47
N LEU A 335 15.50 1.92 -4.80
CA LEU A 335 16.39 0.98 -5.48
C LEU A 335 17.84 1.24 -5.10
N SER A 336 18.56 0.19 -4.77
CA SER A 336 19.99 0.28 -4.50
C SER A 336 20.75 0.57 -5.80
N GLY A 337 21.50 1.67 -5.85
CA GLY A 337 22.45 1.97 -6.92
C GLY A 337 21.91 2.70 -8.13
N SER A 338 20.81 3.45 -8.00
CA SER A 338 20.42 4.43 -9.02
C SER A 338 21.33 5.67 -8.92
N ASN A 339 22.53 5.56 -9.47
CA ASN A 339 23.41 6.66 -9.89
C ASN A 339 23.56 6.57 -11.40
#